data_4eb9d4853d56140f8fb7c0041e63b8cf
#
_entry.id   4eb9d4853d56140f8fb7c0041e63b8cf
#
_cell.length_a   1.000
_cell.length_b   1.000
_cell.length_c   1.000
_cell.angle_alpha   90.00
_cell.angle_beta   90.00
_cell.angle_gamma   90.00
#
_symmetry.space_group_name_H-M   'P 1'
#
loop_
_entity.id
_entity.type
_entity.pdbx_description
1 polymer ?
#
loop_
_entity_poly.entity_id
_entity_poly.type
_entity_poly.pdbx_seq_one_letter_code
_entity_poly.pdbx_strand_id
1 'polypeptide(L)'
;MSISEIVLIGIALSMDAFAVCIASSMVYTNMTGLRKLSMPILFGLFQGIMPILGFFLGSLFASFIEKWSGLISLLILGIIGINMIREGLAKDEETEPKKLTLWILLVQAVATSIDAFAVGVSFAANSANIWQSAPIIAVTTFVLSLIALFVGTKAGEKLGDKAEILGGIILIIIGIKSLF
;
A
#
# COMPACT_ATOMS: atom_id res chain seq x y z
N MET A 1 -25.43 -3.50 2.70
CA MET A 1 -24.31 -3.64 3.64
C MET A 1 -24.41 -2.57 4.72
N SER A 2 -24.12 -2.94 5.95
CA SER A 2 -24.06 -1.97 7.07
C SER A 2 -22.74 -1.17 7.03
N ILE A 3 -22.72 0.00 7.68
CA ILE A 3 -21.50 0.82 7.77
C ILE A 3 -20.38 0.03 8.48
N SER A 4 -20.71 -0.78 9.50
CA SER A 4 -19.73 -1.60 10.22
C SER A 4 -19.08 -2.66 9.32
N GLU A 5 -19.83 -3.30 8.43
CA GLU A 5 -19.28 -4.25 7.45
C GLU A 5 -18.32 -3.55 6.49
N ILE A 6 -18.68 -2.36 6.00
CA ILE A 6 -17.83 -1.59 5.09
C ILE A 6 -16.52 -1.16 5.79
N VAL A 7 -16.61 -0.74 7.06
CA VAL A 7 -15.42 -0.38 7.85
C VAL A 7 -14.53 -1.60 8.06
N LEU A 8 -15.08 -2.77 8.37
CA LEU A 8 -14.31 -4.01 8.51
C LEU A 8 -13.60 -4.41 7.21
N ILE A 9 -14.28 -4.29 6.07
CA ILE A 9 -13.68 -4.49 4.75
C ILE A 9 -12.57 -3.46 4.52
N GLY A 10 -12.82 -2.20 4.83
CA GLY A 10 -11.82 -1.13 4.73
C GLY A 10 -10.58 -1.40 5.58
N ILE A 11 -10.73 -1.90 6.81
CA ILE A 11 -9.61 -2.31 7.66
C ILE A 11 -8.84 -3.46 7.01
N ALA A 12 -9.53 -4.51 6.55
CA ALA A 12 -8.90 -5.65 5.91
C ALA A 12 -8.08 -5.24 4.68
N LEU A 13 -8.67 -4.46 3.78
CA LEU A 13 -8.01 -3.93 2.58
C LEU A 13 -6.85 -2.98 2.89
N SER A 14 -6.90 -2.29 4.03
CA SER A 14 -5.84 -1.34 4.41
C SER A 14 -4.57 -2.02 4.91
N MET A 15 -4.58 -3.32 5.20
CA MET A 15 -3.44 -3.99 5.83
C MET A 15 -2.19 -3.98 4.96
N ASP A 16 -2.33 -4.13 3.65
CA ASP A 16 -1.21 -4.09 2.72
C ASP A 16 -0.62 -2.67 2.63
N ALA A 17 -1.48 -1.66 2.48
CA ALA A 17 -1.08 -0.26 2.51
C ALA A 17 -0.43 0.13 3.85
N PHE A 18 -0.97 -0.35 4.98
CA PHE A 18 -0.42 -0.16 6.31
C PHE A 18 1.01 -0.70 6.42
N ALA A 19 1.22 -1.95 6.00
CA ALA A 19 2.53 -2.58 6.11
C ALA A 19 3.56 -1.96 5.14
N VAL A 20 3.16 -1.61 3.91
CA VAL A 20 4.02 -0.88 2.95
C VAL A 20 4.36 0.51 3.47
N CYS A 21 3.41 1.21 4.11
CA CYS A 21 3.64 2.51 4.72
C CYS A 21 4.64 2.43 5.87
N ILE A 22 4.55 1.40 6.74
CA ILE A 22 5.57 1.16 7.79
C ILE A 22 6.94 0.97 7.13
N ALA A 23 7.07 0.02 6.19
CA ALA A 23 8.32 -0.31 5.53
C ALA A 23 8.97 0.93 4.89
N SER A 24 8.20 1.68 4.12
CA SER A 24 8.69 2.89 3.43
C SER A 24 9.05 4.01 4.43
N SER A 25 8.25 4.24 5.47
CA SER A 25 8.51 5.31 6.44
C SER A 25 9.68 5.01 7.38
N MET A 26 10.03 3.73 7.56
CA MET A 26 11.25 3.33 8.28
C MET A 26 12.52 3.78 7.53
N VAL A 27 12.50 3.73 6.21
CA VAL A 27 13.67 4.05 5.36
C VAL A 27 13.76 5.54 5.05
N TYR A 28 12.62 6.16 4.73
CA TYR A 28 12.58 7.55 4.30
C TYR A 28 12.30 8.51 5.47
N THR A 29 13.13 8.46 6.51
CA THR A 29 12.94 9.26 7.75
C THR A 29 13.08 10.77 7.54
N ASN A 30 13.94 11.19 6.59
CA ASN A 30 14.29 12.60 6.33
C ASN A 30 13.29 13.37 5.46
N MET A 31 12.06 12.87 5.30
CA MET A 31 11.04 13.58 4.53
C MET A 31 10.49 14.79 5.28
N THR A 32 10.27 15.89 4.55
CA THR A 32 9.53 17.06 5.08
C THR A 32 8.07 16.67 5.39
N GLY A 33 7.44 17.37 6.34
CA GLY A 33 6.10 17.02 6.83
C GLY A 33 5.03 16.86 5.74
N LEU A 34 5.02 17.73 4.73
CA LEU A 34 4.09 17.63 3.57
C LEU A 34 4.35 16.38 2.72
N ARG A 35 5.60 15.98 2.52
CA ARG A 35 5.95 14.76 1.79
C ARG A 35 5.61 13.50 2.59
N LYS A 36 5.72 13.55 3.92
CA LYS A 36 5.28 12.42 4.77
C LYS A 36 3.79 12.16 4.60
N LEU A 37 2.97 13.21 4.54
CA LEU A 37 1.51 13.09 4.35
C LEU A 37 1.11 12.58 2.97
N SER A 38 1.97 12.69 1.95
CA SER A 38 1.64 12.19 0.61
C SER A 38 1.43 10.67 0.58
N MET A 39 2.09 9.89 1.46
CA MET A 39 1.87 8.44 1.56
C MET A 39 0.43 8.10 1.95
N PRO A 40 -0.06 8.49 3.16
CA PRO A 40 -1.42 8.14 3.56
C PRO A 40 -2.47 8.73 2.62
N ILE A 41 -2.23 9.91 2.05
CA ILE A 41 -3.14 10.53 1.07
C ILE A 41 -3.25 9.67 -0.18
N LEU A 42 -2.13 9.27 -0.78
CA LEU A 42 -2.14 8.45 -2.00
C LEU A 42 -2.71 7.05 -1.73
N PHE A 43 -2.32 6.40 -0.64
CA PHE A 43 -2.85 5.08 -0.31
C PHE A 43 -4.36 5.13 -0.06
N GLY A 44 -4.86 6.12 0.70
CA GLY A 44 -6.29 6.29 0.90
C GLY A 44 -7.04 6.62 -0.40
N LEU A 45 -6.47 7.49 -1.24
CA LEU A 45 -7.07 7.87 -2.52
C LEU A 45 -7.21 6.68 -3.47
N PHE A 46 -6.12 5.92 -3.66
CA PHE A 46 -6.14 4.74 -4.53
C PHE A 46 -7.06 3.65 -3.98
N GLN A 47 -7.08 3.46 -2.67
CA GLN A 47 -7.97 2.49 -2.01
C GLN A 47 -9.44 2.86 -2.13
N GLY A 48 -9.76 4.13 -2.35
CA GLY A 48 -11.12 4.58 -2.66
C GLY A 48 -11.45 4.53 -4.15
N ILE A 49 -10.50 4.91 -5.03
CA ILE A 49 -10.69 4.93 -6.48
C ILE A 49 -10.80 3.51 -7.06
N MET A 50 -9.97 2.57 -6.59
CA MET A 50 -9.93 1.22 -7.14
C MET A 50 -11.24 0.44 -7.00
N PRO A 51 -11.98 0.47 -5.86
CA PRO A 51 -13.29 -0.16 -5.81
C PRO A 51 -14.32 0.49 -6.76
N ILE A 52 -14.23 1.81 -6.98
CA ILE A 52 -15.08 2.49 -7.96
C ILE A 52 -14.79 1.96 -9.37
N LEU A 53 -13.51 1.89 -9.73
CA LEU A 53 -13.10 1.32 -11.02
C LEU A 53 -13.53 -0.15 -11.15
N GLY A 54 -13.35 -0.95 -10.10
CA GLY A 54 -13.80 -2.34 -10.07
C GLY A 54 -15.32 -2.48 -10.23
N PHE A 55 -16.08 -1.60 -9.60
CA PHE A 55 -17.54 -1.60 -9.69
C PHE A 55 -18.04 -1.35 -11.12
N PHE A 56 -17.47 -0.37 -11.82
CA PHE A 56 -17.91 -0.01 -13.17
C PHE A 56 -17.24 -0.80 -14.29
N LEU A 57 -15.98 -1.19 -14.13
CA LEU A 57 -15.17 -1.84 -15.16
C LEU A 57 -14.96 -3.34 -14.91
N GLY A 58 -15.35 -3.83 -13.73
CA GLY A 58 -15.01 -5.18 -13.27
C GLY A 58 -15.52 -6.30 -14.16
N SER A 59 -16.68 -6.13 -14.79
CA SER A 59 -17.19 -7.12 -15.73
C SER A 59 -16.27 -7.35 -16.94
N LEU A 60 -15.47 -6.35 -17.32
CA LEU A 60 -14.53 -6.43 -18.44
C LEU A 60 -13.17 -7.01 -18.04
N PHE A 61 -12.74 -6.79 -16.80
CA PHE A 61 -11.40 -7.11 -16.34
C PHE A 61 -11.33 -8.13 -15.19
N ALA A 62 -12.48 -8.60 -14.69
CA ALA A 62 -12.54 -9.50 -13.52
C ALA A 62 -11.61 -10.72 -13.68
N SER A 63 -11.68 -11.43 -14.79
CA SER A 63 -10.87 -12.63 -15.03
C SER A 63 -9.36 -12.34 -15.15
N PHE A 64 -9.00 -11.16 -15.67
CA PHE A 64 -7.60 -10.76 -15.76
C PHE A 64 -7.04 -10.42 -14.39
N ILE A 65 -7.78 -9.63 -13.60
CA ILE A 65 -7.36 -9.21 -12.28
C ILE A 65 -7.31 -10.38 -11.30
N GLU A 66 -8.33 -11.22 -11.28
CA GLU A 66 -8.36 -12.43 -10.45
C GLU A 66 -7.12 -13.32 -10.70
N LYS A 67 -6.68 -13.41 -11.95
CA LYS A 67 -5.53 -14.24 -12.32
C LYS A 67 -4.17 -13.59 -12.07
N TRP A 68 -4.04 -12.27 -12.25
CA TRP A 68 -2.74 -11.59 -12.35
C TRP A 68 -2.44 -10.62 -11.22
N SER A 69 -3.43 -10.18 -10.42
CA SER A 69 -3.25 -9.18 -9.36
C SER A 69 -2.15 -9.53 -8.39
N GLY A 70 -2.14 -10.74 -7.86
CA GLY A 70 -1.14 -11.20 -6.91
C GLY A 70 0.27 -11.23 -7.51
N LEU A 71 0.40 -11.69 -8.78
CA LEU A 71 1.69 -11.72 -9.46
C LEU A 71 2.23 -10.30 -9.72
N ILE A 72 1.38 -9.37 -10.12
CA ILE A 72 1.76 -7.96 -10.33
C ILE A 72 2.22 -7.33 -9.02
N SER A 73 1.46 -7.51 -7.93
CA SER A 73 1.84 -7.02 -6.60
C SER A 73 3.17 -7.62 -6.13
N LEU A 74 3.34 -8.94 -6.29
CA LEU A 74 4.62 -9.61 -5.96
C LEU A 74 5.79 -9.02 -6.74
N LEU A 75 5.66 -8.83 -8.05
CA LEU A 75 6.74 -8.29 -8.88
C LEU A 75 7.11 -6.87 -8.44
N ILE A 76 6.13 -6.00 -8.24
CA ILE A 76 6.35 -4.62 -7.85
C ILE A 76 6.99 -4.54 -6.45
N LEU A 77 6.34 -5.12 -5.45
CA LEU A 77 6.82 -5.06 -4.06
C LEU A 77 8.12 -5.86 -3.88
N GLY A 78 8.27 -6.96 -4.61
CA GLY A 78 9.49 -7.76 -4.62
C GLY A 78 10.69 -6.99 -5.16
N ILE A 79 10.55 -6.32 -6.31
CA ILE A 79 11.64 -5.51 -6.89
C ILE A 79 12.03 -4.37 -5.93
N ILE A 80 11.06 -3.64 -5.38
CA ILE A 80 11.32 -2.55 -4.43
C ILE A 80 12.00 -3.12 -3.17
N GLY A 81 11.49 -4.21 -2.63
CA GLY A 81 12.03 -4.85 -1.42
C GLY A 81 13.46 -5.38 -1.61
N ILE A 82 13.74 -6.03 -2.75
CA ILE A 82 15.10 -6.51 -3.08
C ILE A 82 16.06 -5.32 -3.19
N ASN A 83 15.66 -4.24 -3.86
CA ASN A 83 16.50 -3.04 -3.97
C ASN A 83 16.80 -2.44 -2.60
N MET A 84 15.80 -2.35 -1.71
CA MET A 84 16.00 -1.86 -0.33
C MET A 84 16.97 -2.73 0.45
N ILE A 85 16.87 -4.07 0.34
CA ILE A 85 17.81 -5.00 1.02
C ILE A 85 19.22 -4.83 0.45
N ARG A 86 19.37 -4.78 -0.87
CA ARG A 86 20.70 -4.59 -1.50
C ARG A 86 21.36 -3.30 -1.05
N GLU A 87 20.61 -2.23 -0.97
CA GLU A 87 21.08 -0.92 -0.53
C GLU A 87 21.43 -0.93 0.95
N GLY A 88 20.63 -1.57 1.81
CA GLY A 88 20.92 -1.72 3.24
C GLY A 88 22.11 -2.62 3.55
N LEU A 89 22.50 -3.50 2.60
CA LEU A 89 23.71 -4.34 2.72
C LEU A 89 24.96 -3.68 2.12
N ALA A 90 24.79 -2.77 1.15
CA ALA A 90 25.88 -2.01 0.57
C ALA A 90 26.29 -0.91 1.58
N LYS A 91 27.35 -1.18 2.31
CA LYS A 91 28.00 -0.20 3.21
C LYS A 91 28.85 0.79 2.39
N ASP A 92 28.22 1.63 1.59
CA ASP A 92 28.94 2.71 0.92
C ASP A 92 28.95 3.96 1.79
N GLU A 93 30.13 4.49 2.01
CA GLU A 93 30.51 5.52 2.98
C GLU A 93 29.90 6.90 2.75
N GLU A 94 29.11 7.14 1.71
CA GLU A 94 28.46 8.44 1.44
C GLU A 94 27.14 8.24 0.64
N THR A 95 26.15 7.61 1.23
CA THR A 95 24.82 7.62 0.59
C THR A 95 24.08 8.91 0.96
N GLU A 96 23.80 9.74 -0.05
CA GLU A 96 22.86 10.84 0.13
C GLU A 96 21.53 10.32 0.75
N PRO A 97 20.89 11.12 1.61
CA PRO A 97 19.63 10.71 2.24
C PRO A 97 18.61 10.37 1.17
N LYS A 98 18.13 9.13 1.20
CA LYS A 98 17.19 8.58 0.20
C LYS A 98 15.94 9.44 0.13
N LYS A 99 15.58 9.82 -1.08
CA LYS A 99 14.38 10.61 -1.35
C LYS A 99 13.29 9.68 -1.87
N LEU A 100 12.19 9.56 -1.11
CA LEU A 100 10.99 8.91 -1.62
C LEU A 100 10.46 9.70 -2.83
N THR A 101 10.54 9.08 -3.99
CA THR A 101 10.04 9.66 -5.24
C THR A 101 8.53 9.48 -5.33
N LEU A 102 7.83 10.47 -5.87
CA LEU A 102 6.38 10.37 -6.12
C LEU A 102 6.03 9.14 -6.98
N TRP A 103 6.91 8.77 -7.92
CA TRP A 103 6.75 7.58 -8.74
C TRP A 103 6.72 6.28 -7.93
N ILE A 104 7.65 6.11 -6.99
CA ILE A 104 7.67 4.94 -6.09
C ILE A 104 6.39 4.89 -5.27
N LEU A 105 5.92 6.02 -4.74
CA LEU A 105 4.66 6.10 -4.00
C LEU A 105 3.45 5.70 -4.85
N LEU A 106 3.36 6.20 -6.09
CA LEU A 106 2.27 5.86 -7.00
C LEU A 106 2.26 4.36 -7.32
N VAL A 107 3.44 3.80 -7.61
CA VAL A 107 3.58 2.36 -7.90
C VAL A 107 3.18 1.52 -6.69
N GLN A 108 3.59 1.91 -5.48
CA GLN A 108 3.19 1.24 -4.24
C GLN A 108 1.69 1.37 -3.98
N ALA A 109 1.10 2.56 -4.18
CA ALA A 109 -0.32 2.79 -3.98
C ALA A 109 -1.17 1.96 -4.95
N VAL A 110 -0.77 1.85 -6.21
CA VAL A 110 -1.42 0.96 -7.18
C VAL A 110 -1.30 -0.49 -6.73
N ALA A 111 -0.08 -0.96 -6.41
CA ALA A 111 0.16 -2.36 -6.03
C ALA A 111 -0.66 -2.79 -4.82
N THR A 112 -0.79 -1.93 -3.80
CA THR A 112 -1.53 -2.22 -2.56
C THR A 112 -3.03 -2.04 -2.67
N SER A 113 -3.56 -1.54 -3.79
CA SER A 113 -4.99 -1.29 -3.99
C SER A 113 -5.64 -2.16 -5.08
N ILE A 114 -4.89 -3.11 -5.65
CA ILE A 114 -5.42 -4.01 -6.68
C ILE A 114 -6.50 -4.94 -6.11
N ASP A 115 -6.36 -5.36 -4.86
CA ASP A 115 -7.36 -6.13 -4.11
C ASP A 115 -8.67 -5.34 -3.90
N ALA A 116 -8.57 -4.03 -3.68
CA ALA A 116 -9.73 -3.16 -3.59
C ALA A 116 -10.52 -3.07 -4.92
N PHE A 117 -9.84 -3.20 -6.06
CA PHE A 117 -10.53 -3.33 -7.34
C PHE A 117 -11.39 -4.61 -7.38
N ALA A 118 -10.85 -5.77 -6.95
CA ALA A 118 -11.59 -7.02 -6.90
C ALA A 118 -12.81 -6.94 -5.96
N VAL A 119 -12.66 -6.25 -4.82
CA VAL A 119 -13.77 -5.97 -3.91
C VAL A 119 -14.83 -5.09 -4.58
N GLY A 120 -14.42 -4.11 -5.39
CA GLY A 120 -15.33 -3.29 -6.19
C GLY A 120 -16.17 -4.12 -7.16
N VAL A 121 -15.58 -5.11 -7.83
CA VAL A 121 -16.32 -6.08 -8.67
C VAL A 121 -17.35 -6.83 -7.83
N SER A 122 -16.99 -7.30 -6.64
CA SER A 122 -17.90 -7.98 -5.71
C SER A 122 -19.03 -7.06 -5.26
N PHE A 123 -18.76 -5.77 -5.04
CA PHE A 123 -19.79 -4.79 -4.70
C PHE A 123 -20.80 -4.59 -5.83
N ALA A 124 -20.37 -4.60 -7.09
CA ALA A 124 -21.28 -4.56 -8.23
C ALA A 124 -22.18 -5.78 -8.27
N ALA A 125 -21.63 -6.99 -8.07
CA ALA A 125 -22.40 -8.24 -8.07
C ALA A 125 -23.44 -8.30 -6.94
N ASN A 126 -23.14 -7.68 -5.79
CA ASN A 126 -24.02 -7.65 -4.62
C ASN A 126 -24.89 -6.39 -4.52
N SER A 127 -24.95 -5.56 -5.56
CA SER A 127 -25.71 -4.31 -5.59
C SER A 127 -25.41 -3.38 -4.39
N ALA A 128 -24.16 -3.38 -3.93
CA ALA A 128 -23.71 -2.52 -2.83
C ALA A 128 -23.64 -1.05 -3.27
N ASN A 129 -23.87 -0.12 -2.33
CA ASN A 129 -23.75 1.30 -2.63
C ASN A 129 -22.28 1.73 -2.68
N ILE A 130 -21.68 1.75 -3.86
CA ILE A 130 -20.28 2.12 -4.07
C ILE A 130 -19.95 3.54 -3.59
N TRP A 131 -20.88 4.48 -3.74
CA TRP A 131 -20.68 5.87 -3.32
C TRP A 131 -20.61 6.04 -1.81
N GLN A 132 -21.15 5.09 -1.05
CA GLN A 132 -21.00 5.03 0.40
C GLN A 132 -19.76 4.21 0.80
N SER A 133 -19.50 3.10 0.11
CA SER A 133 -18.43 2.17 0.47
C SER A 133 -17.04 2.74 0.17
N ALA A 134 -16.83 3.31 -1.01
CA ALA A 134 -15.51 3.80 -1.43
C ALA A 134 -14.94 4.92 -0.54
N PRO A 135 -15.71 5.96 -0.14
CA PRO A 135 -15.20 6.98 0.79
C PRO A 135 -14.87 6.41 2.18
N ILE A 136 -15.66 5.46 2.69
CA ILE A 136 -15.39 4.82 3.99
C ILE A 136 -14.07 4.03 3.91
N ILE A 137 -13.86 3.24 2.86
CA ILE A 137 -12.62 2.50 2.63
C ILE A 137 -11.44 3.48 2.51
N ALA A 138 -11.58 4.54 1.71
CA ALA A 138 -10.54 5.56 1.54
C ALA A 138 -10.12 6.20 2.87
N VAL A 139 -11.09 6.62 3.67
CA VAL A 139 -10.82 7.25 4.98
C VAL A 139 -10.21 6.25 5.95
N THR A 140 -10.69 5.01 5.99
CA THR A 140 -10.14 3.96 6.84
C THR A 140 -8.68 3.70 6.49
N THR A 141 -8.35 3.56 5.19
CA THR A 141 -6.98 3.36 4.73
C THR A 141 -6.10 4.57 5.03
N PHE A 142 -6.61 5.78 4.81
CA PHE A 142 -5.88 7.00 5.14
C PHE A 142 -5.50 7.05 6.62
N VAL A 143 -6.45 6.80 7.53
CA VAL A 143 -6.22 6.81 8.98
C VAL A 143 -5.22 5.75 9.40
N LEU A 144 -5.37 4.52 8.90
CA LEU A 144 -4.44 3.44 9.21
C LEU A 144 -3.04 3.70 8.64
N SER A 145 -2.93 4.22 7.42
CA SER A 145 -1.65 4.60 6.83
C SER A 145 -0.99 5.78 7.57
N LEU A 146 -1.77 6.69 8.14
CA LEU A 146 -1.25 7.75 9.00
C LEU A 146 -0.64 7.19 10.29
N ILE A 147 -1.29 6.22 10.92
CA ILE A 147 -0.77 5.49 12.08
C ILE A 147 0.51 4.73 11.68
N ALA A 148 0.50 4.04 10.56
CA ALA A 148 1.64 3.31 10.02
C ALA A 148 2.85 4.22 9.77
N LEU A 149 2.63 5.40 9.19
CA LEU A 149 3.66 6.42 8.98
C LEU A 149 4.35 6.81 10.28
N PHE A 150 3.56 7.07 11.33
CA PHE A 150 4.09 7.45 12.64
C PHE A 150 4.89 6.32 13.30
N VAL A 151 4.36 5.09 13.27
CA VAL A 151 5.02 3.90 13.80
C VAL A 151 6.31 3.60 13.03
N GLY A 152 6.26 3.60 11.70
CA GLY A 152 7.42 3.33 10.85
C GLY A 152 8.52 4.37 10.98
N THR A 153 8.18 5.66 11.05
CA THR A 153 9.20 6.71 11.27
C THR A 153 9.94 6.50 12.59
N LYS A 154 9.22 6.24 13.70
CA LYS A 154 9.84 5.96 15.00
C LYS A 154 10.67 4.67 15.00
N ALA A 155 10.21 3.64 14.30
CA ALA A 155 10.97 2.40 14.15
C ALA A 155 12.26 2.64 13.35
N GLY A 156 12.19 3.41 12.26
CA GLY A 156 13.35 3.79 11.44
C GLY A 156 14.40 4.56 12.20
N GLU A 157 14.01 5.53 13.02
CA GLU A 157 14.91 6.28 13.89
C GLU A 157 15.68 5.38 14.87
N LYS A 158 15.05 4.29 15.35
CA LYS A 158 15.68 3.32 16.24
C LYS A 158 16.59 2.31 15.54
N LEU A 159 16.21 1.90 14.33
CA LEU A 159 16.85 0.82 13.57
C LEU A 159 18.05 1.33 12.76
N GLY A 160 18.08 2.62 12.41
CA GLY A 160 19.13 3.18 11.56
C GLY A 160 19.30 2.40 10.26
N ASP A 161 20.52 2.00 9.91
CA ASP A 161 20.85 1.29 8.67
C ASP A 161 20.11 -0.05 8.49
N LYS A 162 19.66 -0.67 9.59
CA LYS A 162 18.89 -1.93 9.53
C LYS A 162 17.44 -1.71 9.06
N ALA A 163 16.96 -0.46 9.08
CA ALA A 163 15.60 -0.13 8.65
C ALA A 163 15.34 -0.52 7.18
N GLU A 164 16.33 -0.35 6.31
CA GLU A 164 16.25 -0.69 4.88
C GLU A 164 16.10 -2.20 4.66
N ILE A 165 16.89 -3.00 5.37
CA ILE A 165 16.82 -4.47 5.27
C ILE A 165 15.46 -4.94 5.77
N LEU A 166 15.00 -4.46 6.94
CA LEU A 166 13.71 -4.84 7.49
C LEU A 166 12.54 -4.36 6.63
N GLY A 167 12.59 -3.13 6.14
CA GLY A 167 11.57 -2.60 5.22
C GLY A 167 11.48 -3.43 3.93
N GLY A 168 12.62 -3.78 3.34
CA GLY A 168 12.68 -4.63 2.17
C GLY A 168 12.12 -6.03 2.39
N ILE A 169 12.44 -6.65 3.54
CA ILE A 169 11.87 -7.95 3.93
C ILE A 169 10.34 -7.87 4.06
N ILE A 170 9.82 -6.83 4.71
CA ILE A 170 8.38 -6.63 4.86
C ILE A 170 7.71 -6.55 3.48
N LEU A 171 8.26 -5.75 2.55
CA LEU A 171 7.70 -5.61 1.20
C LEU A 171 7.68 -6.95 0.43
N ILE A 172 8.74 -7.75 0.54
CA ILE A 172 8.79 -9.07 -0.10
C ILE A 172 7.75 -10.01 0.51
N ILE A 173 7.60 -10.03 1.83
CA ILE A 173 6.59 -10.87 2.51
C ILE A 173 5.18 -10.49 2.06
N ILE A 174 4.87 -9.18 1.94
CA ILE A 174 3.57 -8.71 1.44
C ILE A 174 3.37 -9.15 -0.01
N GLY A 175 4.39 -8.98 -0.86
CA GLY A 175 4.34 -9.43 -2.24
C GLY A 175 4.09 -10.93 -2.37
N ILE A 176 4.72 -11.76 -1.54
CA ILE A 176 4.47 -13.21 -1.51
C ILE A 176 3.05 -13.50 -1.02
N LYS A 177 2.60 -12.84 0.04
CA LYS A 177 1.25 -13.00 0.58
C LYS A 177 0.17 -12.68 -0.46
N SER A 178 0.41 -11.74 -1.36
CA SER A 178 -0.56 -11.37 -2.41
C SER A 178 -0.80 -12.46 -3.46
N LEU A 179 -0.01 -13.55 -3.45
CA LEU A 179 -0.23 -14.72 -4.34
C LEU A 179 -1.28 -15.70 -3.80
N PHE A 180 -1.61 -15.63 -2.52
CA PHE A 180 -2.51 -16.58 -1.82
C PHE A 180 -3.76 -15.87 -1.31
#